data_1445a19f9c9c34b3f278d360c21e45c9
#
_entry.id   1445a19f9c9c34b3f278d360c21e45c9
#
_cell.length_a   1.000
_cell.length_b   1.000
_cell.length_c   1.000
_cell.angle_alpha   90.00
_cell.angle_beta   90.00
_cell.angle_gamma   90.00
#
_symmetry.space_group_name_H-M   'P 1'
#
loop_
_entity.id
_entity.type
_entity.pdbx_description
1 polymer ?
#
loop_
_entity_poly.entity_id
_entity_poly.type
_entity_poly.pdbx_seq_one_letter_code
_entity_poly.pdbx_strand_id
1 'polypeptide(L)' 'MDVEKMLEKARLILTADDSGKLVCLIRKQPGDVAGHFGIALADCARHVAKAFHVDEDEVFGWIEKERLKPSSELEGGSVQ' A
#
# COMPACT_ATOMS: atom_id res chain seq x y z
N MET A 1 20.56 5.05 -5.18
CA MET A 1 19.53 4.45 -6.04
C MET A 1 18.77 5.56 -6.73
N ASP A 2 18.54 5.39 -8.02
CA ASP A 2 17.87 6.42 -8.83
C ASP A 2 16.37 6.36 -8.60
N VAL A 3 15.80 7.44 -8.05
CA VAL A 3 14.38 7.53 -7.73
C VAL A 3 13.52 7.46 -8.99
N GLU A 4 13.96 8.06 -10.10
CA GLU A 4 13.21 8.00 -11.34
C GLU A 4 13.06 6.57 -11.85
N LYS A 5 14.12 5.78 -11.79
CA LYS A 5 14.07 4.38 -12.18
C LYS A 5 13.17 3.56 -11.26
N MET A 6 13.16 3.88 -9.98
CA MET A 6 12.26 3.24 -9.03
C MET A 6 10.80 3.53 -9.40
N LEU A 7 10.49 4.79 -9.72
CA LEU A 7 9.13 5.19 -10.08
C LEU A 7 8.66 4.54 -11.39
N GLU A 8 9.57 4.38 -12.34
CA GLU A 8 9.25 3.68 -13.58
C GLU A 8 8.81 2.22 -13.34
N LYS A 9 9.35 1.59 -12.31
CA LYS A 9 9.06 0.19 -11.96
C LYS A 9 7.99 0.05 -10.89
N ALA A 10 7.49 1.18 -10.38
CA ALA A 10 6.50 1.13 -9.29
C ALA A 10 5.21 0.48 -9.76
N ARG A 11 4.71 -0.46 -8.98
CA ARG A 11 3.48 -1.19 -9.23
C ARG A 11 2.33 -0.67 -8.37
N LEU A 12 2.67 -0.09 -7.23
CA LEU A 12 1.73 0.48 -6.30
C LEU A 12 2.38 1.70 -5.66
N ILE A 13 1.67 2.81 -5.65
CA ILE A 13 2.15 4.04 -5.02
C ILE A 13 1.06 4.52 -4.07
N LEU A 14 1.45 4.70 -2.80
CA LEU A 14 0.58 5.30 -1.80
C LEU A 14 1.14 6.68 -1.48
N THR A 15 0.31 7.70 -1.64
CA THR A 15 0.72 9.06 -1.36
C THR A 15 -0.42 9.80 -0.66
N ALA A 16 -0.10 10.94 -0.08
CA ALA A 16 -1.10 11.83 0.50
C ALA A 16 -1.19 13.08 -0.35
N ASP A 17 -2.42 13.58 -0.55
CA ASP A 17 -2.61 14.86 -1.23
C ASP A 17 -2.37 16.02 -0.25
N ASP A 18 -2.54 17.25 -0.73
CA ASP A 18 -2.30 18.46 0.08
C ASP A 18 -3.22 18.55 1.30
N SER A 19 -4.39 17.90 1.26
CA SER A 19 -5.32 17.86 2.39
C SER A 19 -5.03 16.71 3.36
N GLY A 20 -4.05 15.85 3.04
CA GLY A 20 -3.72 14.69 3.85
C GLY A 20 -4.50 13.43 3.52
N LYS A 21 -5.36 13.46 2.50
CA LYS A 21 -6.08 12.27 2.07
C LYS A 21 -5.13 11.29 1.37
N LEU A 22 -5.29 10.03 1.65
CA LEU A 22 -4.46 8.98 1.03
C LEU A 22 -4.95 8.70 -0.38
N VAL A 23 -4.01 8.66 -1.31
CA VAL A 23 -4.27 8.32 -2.71
C VAL A 23 -3.44 7.10 -3.06
N CYS A 24 -4.09 6.08 -3.58
CA CYS A 24 -3.42 4.84 -3.97
C CYS A 24 -3.50 4.68 -5.48
N LEU A 25 -2.35 4.54 -6.11
CA LEU A 25 -2.23 4.32 -7.56
C LEU A 25 -1.72 2.91 -7.78
N ILE A 26 -2.42 2.16 -8.62
CA ILE A 26 -2.09 0.78 -8.94
C ILE A 26 -1.78 0.69 -10.43
N ARG A 27 -0.62 0.14 -10.76
CA ARG A 27 -0.24 -0.12 -12.15
C ARG A 27 -0.34 -1.61 -12.42
N LYS A 28 -1.38 -2.02 -13.12
CA LYS A 28 -1.56 -3.41 -13.52
C LYS A 28 -0.77 -3.71 -14.79
N GLN A 29 -0.29 -4.93 -14.88
CA GLN A 29 0.37 -5.44 -16.08
C GLN A 29 -0.35 -6.72 -16.51
N PRO A 30 -0.23 -7.10 -17.79
CA PRO A 30 -0.82 -8.36 -18.27
C PRO A 30 -0.34 -9.53 -17.40
N GLY A 31 -1.26 -10.39 -17.01
CA GLY A 31 -0.95 -11.53 -16.16
C GLY A 31 -1.05 -11.27 -14.67
N ASP A 32 -1.23 -10.03 -14.24
CA ASP A 32 -1.41 -9.73 -12.82
C ASP A 32 -2.76 -10.23 -12.32
N VAL A 33 -2.75 -10.72 -11.09
CA VAL A 33 -3.96 -11.07 -10.36
C VAL A 33 -3.95 -10.34 -9.01
N ALA A 34 -5.13 -10.16 -8.42
CA ALA A 34 -5.25 -9.45 -7.15
C ALA A 34 -4.38 -10.06 -6.06
N GLY A 35 -4.20 -11.37 -6.09
CA GLY A 35 -3.36 -12.06 -5.12
C GLY A 35 -1.91 -11.59 -5.09
N HIS A 36 -1.35 -11.19 -6.24
CA HIS A 36 0.00 -10.66 -6.30
C HIS A 36 0.12 -9.37 -5.48
N PHE A 37 -0.89 -8.51 -5.58
CA PHE A 37 -0.92 -7.27 -4.80
C PHE A 37 -1.19 -7.53 -3.32
N GLY A 38 -2.00 -8.54 -3.01
CA GLY A 38 -2.19 -8.95 -1.62
C GLY A 38 -0.90 -9.40 -0.96
N ILE A 39 -0.10 -10.20 -1.67
CA ILE A 39 1.22 -10.63 -1.18
C ILE A 39 2.13 -9.43 -0.98
N ALA A 40 2.17 -8.51 -1.95
CA ALA A 40 3.00 -7.33 -1.86
C ALA A 40 2.60 -6.44 -0.68
N LEU A 41 1.30 -6.28 -0.44
CA LEU A 41 0.80 -5.48 0.68
C LEU A 41 1.15 -6.12 2.02
N ALA A 42 1.07 -7.45 2.13
CA ALA A 42 1.49 -8.14 3.34
C ALA A 42 2.99 -7.93 3.60
N ASP A 43 3.80 -7.98 2.56
CA ASP A 43 5.22 -7.71 2.68
C ASP A 43 5.47 -6.26 3.11
N CYS A 44 4.72 -5.31 2.57
CA CYS A 44 4.79 -3.91 2.99
C CYS A 44 4.48 -3.76 4.48
N ALA A 45 3.47 -4.48 4.97
CA ALA A 45 3.12 -4.46 6.40
C ALA A 45 4.29 -4.92 7.27
N ARG A 46 5.02 -5.95 6.82
CA ARG A 46 6.22 -6.41 7.54
C ARG A 46 7.32 -5.35 7.55
N HIS A 47 7.50 -4.65 6.45
CA HIS A 47 8.46 -3.54 6.39
C HIS A 47 8.08 -2.39 7.32
N VAL A 48 6.79 -2.09 7.43
CA VAL A 48 6.30 -1.08 8.37
C VAL A 48 6.63 -1.48 9.81
N ALA A 49 6.36 -2.75 10.15
CA ALA A 49 6.66 -3.25 11.49
C ALA A 49 8.15 -3.09 11.82
N LYS A 50 9.02 -3.44 10.88
CA LYS A 50 10.47 -3.26 11.05
C LYS A 50 10.85 -1.81 11.26
N ALA A 51 10.27 -0.90 10.49
CA ALA A 51 10.59 0.51 10.56
C ALA A 51 10.23 1.09 11.94
N PHE A 52 9.17 0.59 12.57
CA PHE A 52 8.72 1.05 13.86
C PHE A 52 9.18 0.17 15.02
N HIS A 53 9.93 -0.89 14.76
CA HIS A 53 10.43 -1.82 15.76
C HIS A 53 9.30 -2.46 16.58
N VAL A 54 8.24 -2.85 15.91
CA VAL A 54 7.10 -3.54 16.52
C VAL A 54 6.91 -4.91 15.87
N ASP A 55 6.12 -5.77 16.53
CA ASP A 55 5.76 -7.06 15.96
C ASP A 55 4.83 -6.86 14.77
N GLU A 56 4.97 -7.70 13.74
CA GLU A 56 4.13 -7.58 12.56
C GLU A 56 2.64 -7.77 12.86
N ASP A 57 2.31 -8.55 13.90
CA ASP A 57 0.92 -8.75 14.33
C ASP A 57 0.26 -7.44 14.73
N GLU A 58 1.02 -6.48 15.25
CA GLU A 58 0.48 -5.17 15.57
C GLU A 58 -0.01 -4.46 14.32
N VAL A 59 0.80 -4.49 13.25
CA VAL A 59 0.43 -3.84 11.98
C VAL A 59 -0.75 -4.57 11.34
N PHE A 60 -0.71 -5.89 11.29
CA PHE A 60 -1.82 -6.67 10.72
C PHE A 60 -3.10 -6.50 11.52
N GLY A 61 -2.99 -6.33 12.84
CA GLY A 61 -4.14 -6.03 13.69
C GLY A 61 -4.83 -4.72 13.32
N TRP A 62 -4.05 -3.67 13.04
CA TRP A 62 -4.60 -2.40 12.58
C TRP A 62 -5.24 -2.53 11.21
N ILE A 63 -4.63 -3.29 10.31
CA ILE A 63 -5.20 -3.55 8.98
C ILE A 63 -6.57 -4.22 9.11
N GLU A 64 -6.69 -5.22 9.97
CA GLU A 64 -7.95 -5.94 10.17
C GLU A 64 -9.04 -5.02 10.75
N LYS A 65 -8.68 -4.18 11.71
CA LYS A 65 -9.62 -3.20 12.27
C LYS A 65 -10.14 -2.24 11.21
N GLU A 66 -9.24 -1.71 10.37
CA GLU A 66 -9.64 -0.79 9.31
C GLU A 66 -10.48 -1.48 8.24
N ARG A 67 -10.19 -2.74 7.94
CA ARG A 67 -10.98 -3.51 6.99
C ARG A 67 -12.42 -3.67 7.45
N LEU A 68 -12.62 -3.93 8.73
CA LEU A 68 -13.94 -4.17 9.30
C LEU A 68 -14.69 -2.87 9.60
N LYS A 69 -13.98 -1.80 9.94
CA LYS A 69 -14.59 -0.52 10.26
C LYS A 69 -13.65 0.60 9.82
N PRO A 70 -13.70 0.99 8.55
CA PRO A 70 -12.80 2.02 8.03
C PRO A 70 -12.97 3.35 8.74
N SER A 71 -11.85 3.96 9.12
CA SER A 71 -11.82 5.29 9.73
C SER A 71 -11.53 6.38 8.71
N SER A 72 -11.13 6.01 7.49
CA SER A 72 -10.86 6.97 6.41
C SER A 72 -11.52 6.49 5.13
N GLU A 73 -11.95 7.45 4.30
CA GLU A 73 -12.45 7.13 2.98
C GLU A 73 -11.28 6.94 2.02
N LEU A 74 -11.42 5.96 1.15
CA LEU A 74 -10.44 5.71 0.11
C LEU A 74 -10.71 6.67 -1.04
N GLU A 75 -9.83 7.64 -1.21
CA GLU A 75 -9.88 8.58 -2.32
C GLU A 75 -8.92 8.16 -3.42
N GLY A 76 -9.15 8.71 -4.61
CA GLY A 76 -8.35 8.38 -5.76
C GLY A 76 -8.81 7.09 -6.38
N GLY A 77 -8.03 6.56 -7.24
CA GLY A 77 -8.41 5.39 -7.97
C GLY A 77 -7.22 4.59 -8.43
N SER A 78 -7.51 3.61 -9.26
CA SER A 78 -6.47 2.82 -9.89
C SER A 78 -6.09 3.46 -11.21
N VAL A 79 -4.80 3.52 -11.45
CA VAL A 79 -4.25 3.85 -12.76
C VAL A 79 -3.80 2.54 -13.39
N GLN A 80 -4.36 2.26 -14.53
CA GLN A 80 -4.12 0.99 -15.19
C GLN A 80 -3.39 1.17 -16.49
#